data_8dd194b3ebaf25130ddacc51fd566089
#
_entry.id   8dd194b3ebaf25130ddacc51fd566089
#
_cell.length_a   1.000
_cell.length_b   1.000
_cell.length_c   1.000
_cell.angle_alpha   90.00
_cell.angle_beta   90.00
_cell.angle_gamma   90.00
#
_symmetry.space_group_name_H-M   'P 1'
#
loop_
_entity.id
_entity.type
_entity.pdbx_description
1 polymer ?
#
loop_
_entity_poly.entity_id
_entity_poly.type
_entity_poly.pdbx_seq_one_letter_code
_entity_poly.pdbx_strand_id
1 'polypeptide(L)'
;MPFQLNPDMPKDGIDRSKYLEIKFGGKKNAQPMYDRMTEEAKKEGLNFNLDDIKKTPNTTLSHLLINLCEKEKKQNKIKEKIYQSYFVEGLDIGNKAILINIGKQFNINENIINKFFNSENLEKVNSYKLIAKEKNIMGVPFFEIGKDFISGAQSSSNLATTIKNNLN
;
A
#
# COMPACT_ATOMS: atom_id res chain seq x y z
N MET A 1 8.32 3.33 6.50
CA MET A 1 8.82 2.06 5.93
C MET A 1 7.69 1.41 5.16
N PRO A 2 7.89 0.99 3.91
CA PRO A 2 6.88 0.24 3.19
C PRO A 2 6.64 -1.12 3.84
N PHE A 3 5.38 -1.56 3.82
CA PHE A 3 4.97 -2.85 4.33
C PHE A 3 4.12 -3.56 3.28
N GLN A 4 4.56 -4.71 2.81
CA GLN A 4 3.82 -5.50 1.84
C GLN A 4 2.87 -6.45 2.56
N LEU A 5 1.57 -6.14 2.50
CA LEU A 5 0.53 -6.88 3.23
C LEU A 5 0.43 -8.35 2.80
N ASN A 6 0.67 -8.61 1.50
CA ASN A 6 0.69 -9.97 0.92
C ASN A 6 2.07 -10.23 0.29
N PRO A 7 3.10 -10.53 1.09
CA PRO A 7 4.48 -10.66 0.59
C PRO A 7 4.69 -11.86 -0.35
N ASP A 8 3.79 -12.85 -0.28
CA ASP A 8 3.86 -14.07 -1.10
C ASP A 8 2.97 -13.98 -2.35
N MET A 9 2.44 -12.77 -2.66
CA MET A 9 1.69 -12.52 -3.88
C MET A 9 2.56 -12.83 -5.11
N PRO A 10 2.11 -13.65 -6.07
CA PRO A 10 2.85 -13.90 -7.32
C PRO A 10 3.25 -12.58 -7.99
N LYS A 11 4.40 -12.60 -8.69
CA LYS A 11 4.96 -11.41 -9.36
C LYS A 11 3.93 -10.70 -10.25
N ASP A 12 3.11 -11.47 -10.95
CA ASP A 12 2.09 -10.95 -11.86
C ASP A 12 0.75 -10.65 -11.17
N GLY A 13 0.69 -10.79 -9.83
CA GLY A 13 -0.55 -10.68 -9.07
C GLY A 13 -1.49 -11.88 -9.30
N ILE A 14 -2.73 -11.76 -8.85
CA ILE A 14 -3.78 -12.78 -9.01
C ILE A 14 -5.04 -12.09 -9.53
N ASP A 15 -5.80 -12.76 -10.40
CA ASP A 15 -7.14 -12.34 -10.78
C ASP A 15 -7.99 -12.04 -9.53
N ARG A 16 -8.76 -10.95 -9.57
CA ARG A 16 -9.49 -10.49 -8.39
C ARG A 16 -10.55 -11.48 -7.94
N SER A 17 -11.27 -12.10 -8.86
CA SER A 17 -12.30 -13.10 -8.54
C SER A 17 -11.70 -14.33 -7.88
N LYS A 18 -10.57 -14.81 -8.41
CA LYS A 18 -9.83 -15.93 -7.84
C LYS A 18 -9.28 -15.61 -6.44
N TYR A 19 -8.78 -14.39 -6.24
CA TYR A 19 -8.33 -13.96 -4.91
C TYR A 19 -9.47 -13.92 -3.90
N LEU A 20 -10.63 -13.41 -4.29
CA LEU A 20 -11.82 -13.37 -3.43
C LEU A 20 -12.34 -14.76 -3.10
N GLU A 21 -12.27 -15.69 -4.07
CA GLU A 21 -12.63 -17.10 -3.84
C GLU A 21 -11.72 -17.73 -2.78
N ILE A 22 -10.39 -17.58 -2.92
CA ILE A 22 -9.42 -18.16 -1.99
C ILE A 22 -9.56 -17.58 -0.59
N LYS A 23 -9.76 -16.25 -0.48
CA LYS A 23 -9.71 -15.55 0.81
C LYS A 23 -11.05 -15.52 1.54
N PHE A 24 -12.16 -15.47 0.83
CA PHE A 24 -13.49 -15.22 1.39
C PHE A 24 -14.53 -16.29 0.97
N GLY A 25 -14.17 -17.25 0.11
CA GLY A 25 -15.14 -18.17 -0.49
C GLY A 25 -16.05 -17.48 -1.51
N GLY A 26 -15.53 -16.46 -2.21
CA GLY A 26 -16.18 -15.79 -3.33
C GLY A 26 -16.61 -14.34 -3.08
N LYS A 27 -16.98 -13.67 -4.18
CA LYS A 27 -17.37 -12.25 -4.18
C LYS A 27 -18.54 -11.97 -3.25
N LYS A 28 -19.56 -12.87 -3.22
CA LYS A 28 -20.74 -12.70 -2.37
C LYS A 28 -20.38 -12.59 -0.89
N ASN A 29 -19.45 -13.39 -0.43
CA ASN A 29 -19.01 -13.38 0.96
C ASN A 29 -18.12 -12.15 1.28
N ALA A 30 -17.44 -11.61 0.28
CA ALA A 30 -16.63 -10.39 0.42
C ALA A 30 -17.47 -9.08 0.39
N GLN A 31 -18.71 -9.14 -0.13
CA GLN A 31 -19.55 -7.96 -0.35
C GLN A 31 -19.78 -7.12 0.92
N PRO A 32 -20.11 -7.70 2.09
CA PRO A 32 -20.31 -6.89 3.31
C PRO A 32 -19.07 -6.10 3.71
N MET A 33 -17.88 -6.64 3.45
CA MET A 33 -16.61 -5.92 3.68
C MET A 33 -16.43 -4.78 2.66
N TYR A 34 -16.78 -5.01 1.39
CA TYR A 34 -16.72 -3.98 0.34
C TYR A 34 -17.64 -2.81 0.64
N ASP A 35 -18.89 -3.12 1.02
CA ASP A 35 -19.90 -2.12 1.35
C ASP A 35 -19.40 -1.25 2.52
N ARG A 36 -18.92 -1.87 3.59
CA ARG A 36 -18.34 -1.16 4.74
C ARG A 36 -17.15 -0.29 4.35
N MET A 37 -16.22 -0.82 3.55
CA MET A 37 -15.04 -0.05 3.11
C MET A 37 -15.46 1.16 2.26
N THR A 38 -16.42 0.99 1.37
CA THR A 38 -16.93 2.05 0.51
C THR A 38 -17.66 3.13 1.31
N GLU A 39 -18.45 2.73 2.31
CA GLU A 39 -19.13 3.67 3.21
C GLU A 39 -18.14 4.49 4.04
N GLU A 40 -17.14 3.84 4.64
CA GLU A 40 -16.10 4.56 5.41
C GLU A 40 -15.28 5.50 4.51
N ALA A 41 -14.90 5.05 3.31
CA ALA A 41 -14.20 5.90 2.35
C ALA A 41 -15.04 7.13 1.95
N LYS A 42 -16.35 6.96 1.76
CA LYS A 42 -17.27 8.06 1.41
C LYS A 42 -17.35 9.12 2.50
N LYS A 43 -17.29 8.74 3.78
CA LYS A 43 -17.25 9.70 4.91
C LYS A 43 -16.01 10.60 4.85
N GLU A 44 -14.91 10.08 4.31
CA GLU A 44 -13.66 10.80 4.10
C GLU A 44 -13.57 11.49 2.72
N GLY A 45 -14.66 11.53 1.95
CA GLY A 45 -14.71 12.15 0.63
C GLY A 45 -14.07 11.32 -0.49
N LEU A 46 -13.83 10.03 -0.26
CA LEU A 46 -13.22 9.13 -1.22
C LEU A 46 -14.29 8.24 -1.89
N ASN A 47 -14.30 8.20 -3.21
CA ASN A 47 -15.24 7.39 -3.99
C ASN A 47 -14.56 6.08 -4.42
N PHE A 48 -14.52 5.07 -3.54
CA PHE A 48 -13.97 3.76 -3.89
C PHE A 48 -14.86 3.03 -4.89
N ASN A 49 -14.22 2.44 -5.89
CA ASN A 49 -14.83 1.63 -6.93
C ASN A 49 -14.23 0.22 -6.91
N LEU A 50 -14.50 -0.53 -5.83
CA LEU A 50 -13.87 -1.83 -5.56
C LEU A 50 -14.28 -2.91 -6.58
N ASP A 51 -15.43 -2.75 -7.23
CA ASP A 51 -15.92 -3.67 -8.26
C ASP A 51 -15.15 -3.58 -9.59
N ASP A 52 -14.50 -2.44 -9.84
CA ASP A 52 -13.67 -2.25 -11.03
C ASP A 52 -12.28 -2.86 -10.90
N ILE A 53 -11.87 -3.23 -9.69
CA ILE A 53 -10.60 -3.91 -9.47
C ILE A 53 -10.66 -5.31 -10.08
N LYS A 54 -9.92 -5.53 -11.17
CA LYS A 54 -9.86 -6.83 -11.88
C LYS A 54 -8.71 -7.70 -11.39
N LYS A 55 -7.73 -7.11 -10.69
CA LYS A 55 -6.52 -7.80 -10.26
C LYS A 55 -6.12 -7.41 -8.85
N THR A 56 -5.72 -8.39 -8.05
CA THR A 56 -5.01 -8.16 -6.79
C THR A 56 -3.52 -8.15 -7.10
N PRO A 57 -2.84 -6.98 -7.04
CA PRO A 57 -1.50 -6.81 -7.56
C PRO A 57 -0.42 -7.33 -6.59
N ASN A 58 0.75 -7.61 -7.13
CA ASN A 58 1.99 -7.59 -6.35
C ASN A 58 2.47 -6.14 -6.23
N THR A 59 2.55 -5.61 -5.02
CA THR A 59 2.81 -4.18 -4.78
C THR A 59 4.30 -3.83 -4.65
N THR A 60 5.22 -4.75 -4.95
CA THR A 60 6.66 -4.50 -4.80
C THR A 60 7.13 -3.30 -5.61
N LEU A 61 6.72 -3.19 -6.90
CA LEU A 61 7.10 -2.06 -7.75
C LEU A 61 6.46 -0.75 -7.30
N SER A 62 5.24 -0.78 -6.74
CA SER A 62 4.60 0.40 -6.14
C SER A 62 5.42 0.93 -4.96
N HIS A 63 5.90 0.06 -4.08
CA HIS A 63 6.78 0.44 -2.97
C HIS A 63 8.12 1.01 -3.45
N LEU A 64 8.68 0.45 -4.52
CA LEU A 64 9.90 1.00 -5.14
C LEU A 64 9.67 2.41 -5.68
N LEU A 65 8.56 2.66 -6.37
CA LEU A 65 8.24 3.99 -6.89
C LEU A 65 8.13 5.02 -5.75
N ILE A 66 7.48 4.65 -4.65
CA ILE A 66 7.39 5.52 -3.46
C ILE A 66 8.79 5.79 -2.89
N ASN A 67 9.65 4.77 -2.78
CA ASN A 67 11.02 4.93 -2.27
C ASN A 67 11.89 5.81 -3.17
N LEU A 68 11.75 5.68 -4.49
CA LEU A 68 12.47 6.55 -5.44
C LEU A 68 12.24 8.04 -5.15
N CYS A 69 11.06 8.38 -4.66
CA CYS A 69 10.60 9.76 -4.45
C CYS A 69 10.91 10.32 -3.06
N GLU A 70 11.63 9.56 -2.23
CA GLU A 70 11.96 9.96 -0.86
C GLU A 70 12.72 11.28 -0.81
N LYS A 71 13.80 11.39 -1.59
CA LYS A 71 14.68 12.57 -1.64
C LYS A 71 13.97 13.83 -2.17
N GLU A 72 12.96 13.66 -3.00
CA GLU A 72 12.23 14.77 -3.64
C GLU A 72 11.02 15.25 -2.84
N LYS A 73 10.78 14.67 -1.65
CA LYS A 73 9.59 14.96 -0.82
C LYS A 73 8.25 14.76 -1.54
N LYS A 74 8.25 13.91 -2.58
CA LYS A 74 7.07 13.59 -3.40
C LYS A 74 6.34 12.32 -2.96
N GLN A 75 6.88 11.59 -1.98
CA GLN A 75 6.36 10.28 -1.55
C GLN A 75 4.86 10.31 -1.25
N ASN A 76 4.39 11.29 -0.48
CA ASN A 76 2.97 11.37 -0.13
C ASN A 76 2.08 11.54 -1.36
N LYS A 77 2.45 12.42 -2.29
CA LYS A 77 1.66 12.66 -3.51
C LYS A 77 1.60 11.42 -4.41
N ILE A 78 2.71 10.72 -4.56
CA ILE A 78 2.78 9.48 -5.35
C ILE A 78 2.02 8.36 -4.66
N LYS A 79 2.13 8.21 -3.35
CA LYS A 79 1.34 7.26 -2.57
C LYS A 79 -0.17 7.49 -2.76
N GLU A 80 -0.63 8.73 -2.62
CA GLU A 80 -2.04 9.09 -2.86
C GLU A 80 -2.47 8.75 -4.29
N LYS A 81 -1.66 9.05 -5.30
CA LYS A 81 -1.99 8.69 -6.70
C LYS A 81 -2.04 7.18 -6.91
N ILE A 82 -1.15 6.41 -6.30
CA ILE A 82 -1.18 4.95 -6.35
C ILE A 82 -2.48 4.42 -5.70
N TYR A 83 -2.89 4.96 -4.55
CA TYR A 83 -4.15 4.57 -3.92
C TYR A 83 -5.36 4.93 -4.77
N GLN A 84 -5.40 6.15 -5.32
CA GLN A 84 -6.45 6.58 -6.24
C GLN A 84 -6.53 5.63 -7.45
N SER A 85 -5.38 5.33 -8.07
CA SER A 85 -5.32 4.43 -9.22
C SER A 85 -5.87 3.04 -8.92
N TYR A 86 -5.63 2.52 -7.72
CA TYR A 86 -6.12 1.20 -7.34
C TYR A 86 -7.58 1.21 -6.88
N PHE A 87 -7.91 2.05 -5.89
CA PHE A 87 -9.21 2.00 -5.21
C PHE A 87 -10.32 2.73 -5.96
N VAL A 88 -9.99 3.73 -6.78
CA VAL A 88 -10.96 4.54 -7.53
C VAL A 88 -10.97 4.19 -9.01
N GLU A 89 -9.79 4.01 -9.62
CA GLU A 89 -9.64 3.78 -11.06
C GLU A 89 -9.55 2.28 -11.41
N GLY A 90 -9.45 1.37 -10.43
CA GLY A 90 -9.39 -0.08 -10.63
C GLY A 90 -8.11 -0.59 -11.32
N LEU A 91 -7.06 0.24 -11.40
CA LEU A 91 -5.84 -0.07 -12.15
C LEU A 91 -4.95 -1.10 -11.41
N ASP A 92 -4.23 -1.92 -12.19
CA ASP A 92 -3.23 -2.84 -11.66
C ASP A 92 -1.95 -2.09 -11.28
N ILE A 93 -1.82 -1.70 -10.02
CA ILE A 93 -0.64 -1.03 -9.47
C ILE A 93 0.59 -1.93 -9.31
N GLY A 94 0.53 -3.19 -9.71
CA GLY A 94 1.68 -4.07 -9.93
C GLY A 94 2.27 -3.93 -11.33
N ASN A 95 1.53 -3.32 -12.26
CA ASN A 95 1.94 -3.16 -13.65
C ASN A 95 2.96 -2.04 -13.81
N LYS A 96 4.12 -2.39 -14.36
CA LYS A 96 5.24 -1.47 -14.55
C LYS A 96 4.88 -0.25 -15.41
N ALA A 97 4.12 -0.42 -16.49
CA ALA A 97 3.76 0.68 -17.38
C ALA A 97 2.83 1.69 -16.67
N ILE A 98 1.87 1.21 -15.87
CA ILE A 98 0.99 2.05 -15.06
C ILE A 98 1.82 2.87 -14.06
N LEU A 99 2.77 2.25 -13.37
CA LEU A 99 3.62 2.93 -12.40
C LEU A 99 4.57 3.95 -13.06
N ILE A 100 5.09 3.67 -14.24
CA ILE A 100 5.86 4.63 -15.04
C ILE A 100 4.99 5.85 -15.37
N ASN A 101 3.76 5.64 -15.84
CA ASN A 101 2.83 6.73 -16.15
C ASN A 101 2.49 7.56 -14.90
N ILE A 102 2.30 6.95 -13.74
CA ILE A 102 2.14 7.66 -12.48
C ILE A 102 3.39 8.52 -12.20
N GLY A 103 4.59 7.95 -12.26
CA GLY A 103 5.82 8.67 -12.01
C GLY A 103 6.01 9.88 -12.95
N LYS A 104 5.68 9.73 -14.23
CA LYS A 104 5.74 10.82 -15.23
C LYS A 104 4.82 11.99 -14.89
N GLN A 105 3.65 11.76 -14.29
CA GLN A 105 2.74 12.83 -13.82
C GLN A 105 3.40 13.71 -12.74
N PHE A 106 4.42 13.19 -12.04
CA PHE A 106 5.19 13.92 -11.04
C PHE A 106 6.58 14.35 -11.55
N ASN A 107 6.76 14.41 -12.87
CA ASN A 107 8.01 14.82 -13.53
C ASN A 107 9.21 13.92 -13.19
N ILE A 108 8.97 12.62 -12.99
CA ILE A 108 10.05 11.64 -12.84
C ILE A 108 10.34 11.03 -14.21
N ASN A 109 11.61 11.08 -14.60
CA ASN A 109 12.03 10.55 -15.89
C ASN A 109 11.86 9.03 -15.94
N GLU A 110 11.28 8.53 -17.03
CA GLU A 110 11.03 7.10 -17.26
C GLU A 110 12.29 6.24 -17.14
N ASN A 111 13.43 6.71 -17.66
CA ASN A 111 14.69 5.98 -17.55
C ASN A 111 15.16 5.85 -16.11
N ILE A 112 14.90 6.87 -15.27
CA ILE A 112 15.21 6.82 -13.82
C ILE A 112 14.34 5.76 -13.15
N ILE A 113 13.03 5.73 -13.43
CA ILE A 113 12.11 4.73 -12.89
C ILE A 113 12.56 3.33 -13.31
N ASN A 114 12.85 3.14 -14.61
CA ASN A 114 13.27 1.85 -15.15
C ASN A 114 14.56 1.35 -14.50
N LYS A 115 15.55 2.23 -14.29
CA LYS A 115 16.80 1.90 -13.61
C LYS A 115 16.57 1.56 -12.14
N PHE A 116 15.62 2.23 -11.48
CA PHE A 116 15.32 1.99 -10.08
C PHE A 116 14.59 0.68 -9.83
N PHE A 117 13.84 0.20 -10.82
CA PHE A 117 13.15 -1.11 -10.77
C PHE A 117 14.11 -2.28 -11.07
N ASN A 118 15.31 -2.27 -10.49
CA ASN A 118 16.34 -3.28 -10.63
C ASN A 118 16.38 -4.25 -9.44
N SER A 119 17.19 -5.30 -9.54
CA SER A 119 17.34 -6.33 -8.50
C SER A 119 17.81 -5.78 -7.15
N GLU A 120 18.76 -4.86 -7.14
CA GLU A 120 19.32 -4.27 -5.92
C GLU A 120 18.26 -3.54 -5.08
N ASN A 121 17.42 -2.72 -5.74
CA ASN A 121 16.34 -2.02 -5.05
C ASN A 121 15.18 -2.96 -4.66
N LEU A 122 14.97 -4.05 -5.39
CA LEU A 122 14.04 -5.11 -5.01
C LEU A 122 14.48 -5.77 -3.69
N GLU A 123 15.77 -6.05 -3.53
CA GLU A 123 16.32 -6.59 -2.29
C GLU A 123 16.10 -5.64 -1.10
N LYS A 124 16.20 -4.33 -1.33
CA LYS A 124 15.87 -3.34 -0.29
C LYS A 124 14.41 -3.43 0.16
N VAL A 125 13.46 -3.63 -0.74
CA VAL A 125 12.05 -3.86 -0.34
C VAL A 125 11.90 -5.16 0.44
N ASN A 126 12.62 -6.21 0.05
CA ASN A 126 12.62 -7.47 0.78
C ASN A 126 13.22 -7.34 2.19
N SER A 127 14.21 -6.46 2.40
CA SER A 127 14.76 -6.21 3.74
C SER A 127 13.72 -5.64 4.70
N TYR A 128 12.76 -4.85 4.22
CA TYR A 128 11.66 -4.37 5.06
C TYR A 128 10.73 -5.49 5.54
N LYS A 129 10.60 -6.56 4.76
CA LYS A 129 9.88 -7.77 5.18
C LYS A 129 10.57 -8.44 6.37
N LEU A 130 11.91 -8.50 6.37
CA LEU A 130 12.68 -9.05 7.48
C LEU A 130 12.51 -8.19 8.75
N ILE A 131 12.66 -6.88 8.63
CA ILE A 131 12.46 -5.94 9.74
C ILE A 131 11.05 -6.07 10.34
N ALA A 132 10.02 -6.16 9.47
CA ALA A 132 8.65 -6.34 9.94
C ALA A 132 8.49 -7.67 10.71
N LYS A 133 9.11 -8.75 10.24
CA LYS A 133 9.10 -10.05 10.90
C LYS A 133 9.82 -10.00 12.26
N GLU A 134 11.00 -9.39 12.34
CA GLU A 134 11.76 -9.21 13.58
C GLU A 134 10.98 -8.40 14.63
N LYS A 135 10.25 -7.39 14.20
CA LYS A 135 9.39 -6.55 15.06
C LYS A 135 7.99 -7.13 15.28
N ASN A 136 7.70 -8.35 14.81
CA ASN A 136 6.37 -8.97 14.88
C ASN A 136 5.25 -8.10 14.31
N ILE A 137 5.52 -7.34 13.25
CA ILE A 137 4.53 -6.52 12.58
C ILE A 137 3.68 -7.41 11.66
N MET A 138 2.44 -7.68 12.07
CA MET A 138 1.50 -8.55 11.36
C MET A 138 0.58 -7.78 10.39
N GLY A 139 0.56 -6.45 10.48
CA GLY A 139 -0.33 -5.63 9.67
C GLY A 139 -0.08 -4.14 9.84
N VAL A 140 -0.88 -3.34 9.12
CA VAL A 140 -0.78 -1.88 9.14
C VAL A 140 -2.17 -1.27 9.37
N PRO A 141 -2.23 -0.06 9.97
CA PRO A 141 -1.10 0.74 10.43
C PRO A 141 -0.44 0.15 11.68
N PHE A 142 0.86 0.37 11.83
CA PHE A 142 1.64 0.01 13.00
C PHE A 142 2.49 1.22 13.41
N PHE A 143 2.42 1.58 14.68
CA PHE A 143 3.10 2.76 15.23
C PHE A 143 4.12 2.32 16.26
N GLU A 144 5.34 2.82 16.13
CA GLU A 144 6.41 2.71 17.11
C GLU A 144 6.68 4.13 17.62
N ILE A 145 6.35 4.40 18.88
CA ILE A 145 6.42 5.72 19.51
C ILE A 145 7.25 5.59 20.79
N GLY A 146 8.53 5.97 20.72
CA GLY A 146 9.45 5.73 21.83
C GLY A 146 9.56 4.25 22.13
N LYS A 147 9.16 3.83 23.33
CA LYS A 147 9.13 2.43 23.78
C LYS A 147 7.79 1.72 23.53
N ASP A 148 6.77 2.45 23.11
CA ASP A 148 5.42 1.92 22.94
C ASP A 148 5.16 1.48 21.51
N PHE A 149 4.43 0.36 21.36
CA PHE A 149 4.00 -0.21 20.09
C PHE A 149 2.48 -0.26 20.04
N ILE A 150 1.89 0.29 18.98
CA ILE A 150 0.44 0.30 18.78
C ILE A 150 0.13 -0.32 17.42
N SER A 151 -0.73 -1.33 17.38
CA SER A 151 -1.17 -1.99 16.16
C SER A 151 -2.60 -1.61 15.83
N GLY A 152 -2.89 -1.44 14.53
CA GLY A 152 -4.20 -1.09 14.01
C GLY A 152 -4.50 0.40 14.02
N ALA A 153 -5.63 0.76 13.41
CA ALA A 153 -6.10 2.15 13.34
C ALA A 153 -6.41 2.68 14.74
N GLN A 154 -5.98 3.91 15.01
CA GLN A 154 -6.12 4.57 16.30
C GLN A 154 -6.79 5.91 16.14
N SER A 155 -7.48 6.36 17.20
CA SER A 155 -7.96 7.74 17.27
C SER A 155 -6.78 8.73 17.39
N SER A 156 -6.97 9.94 16.88
CA SER A 156 -5.97 11.01 17.03
C SER A 156 -5.65 11.32 18.49
N SER A 157 -6.65 11.23 19.39
CA SER A 157 -6.47 11.42 20.83
C SER A 157 -5.57 10.34 21.45
N ASN A 158 -5.73 9.08 21.06
CA ASN A 158 -4.89 7.99 21.56
C ASN A 158 -3.44 8.16 21.11
N LEU A 159 -3.21 8.45 19.82
CA LEU A 159 -1.87 8.72 19.30
C LEU A 159 -1.22 9.93 20.01
N ALA A 160 -1.97 11.02 20.18
CA ALA A 160 -1.47 12.21 20.89
C ALA A 160 -1.07 11.92 22.33
N THR A 161 -1.87 11.12 23.05
CA THR A 161 -1.56 10.69 24.43
C THR A 161 -0.29 9.86 24.47
N THR A 162 -0.16 8.86 23.59
CA THR A 162 1.04 8.03 23.53
C THR A 162 2.29 8.85 23.20
N ILE A 163 2.19 9.79 22.26
CA ILE A 163 3.32 10.69 21.92
C ILE A 163 3.72 11.51 23.17
N LYS A 164 2.77 12.13 23.86
CA LYS A 164 3.05 12.91 25.06
C LYS A 164 3.74 12.09 26.16
N ASN A 165 3.28 10.85 26.38
CA ASN A 165 3.86 9.96 27.39
C ASN A 165 5.31 9.53 27.07
N ASN A 166 5.71 9.61 25.83
CA ASN A 166 7.08 9.26 25.38
C ASN A 166 7.98 10.48 25.14
N LEU A 167 7.50 11.70 25.38
CA LEU A 167 8.30 12.93 25.32
C LEU A 167 8.89 13.32 26.69
N ASN A 168 8.43 12.68 27.74
CA ASN A 168 8.89 12.85 29.14
C ASN A 168 9.80 11.65 29.50
#